data_42992c2f9a93d94a587ae4420fc5efad
#
_entry.id   42992c2f9a93d94a587ae4420fc5efad
#
_cell.length_a   1.000
_cell.length_b   1.000
_cell.length_c   1.000
_cell.angle_alpha   90.00
_cell.angle_beta   90.00
_cell.angle_gamma   90.00
#
_symmetry.space_group_name_H-M   'P 1'
#
loop_
_entity.id
_entity.type
_entity.pdbx_description
1 polymer ?
#
loop_
_entity_poly.entity_id
_entity_poly.type
_entity_poly.pdbx_seq_one_letter_code
_entity_poly.pdbx_strand_id
1 'polypeptide(L)'
;MVKGAIKNAGRVIMNVYIYDIEVFAHDWFVVFSDIDEKEITVFHNDNVGLKRFMLRQGLLFGGFNNKHYDDWVTQSMLTGADPETVKTHNDFIIMQKGNGWEFPFVQYQKKLFKSFDLRDDIADKGLSLKAIEGNLCQPIVESSIDFNINRKLTKSEAEEVIF
;
A
#
# COMPACT_ATOMS: atom_id res chain seq x y z
N MET A 1 17.70 21.75 -26.92
CA MET A 1 16.44 21.63 -27.69
C MET A 1 15.31 21.34 -26.67
N VAL A 2 14.49 22.33 -26.39
CA VAL A 2 13.37 22.19 -25.46
C VAL A 2 12.23 21.52 -26.22
N LYS A 3 11.89 20.26 -25.88
CA LYS A 3 10.70 19.61 -26.42
C LYS A 3 9.48 20.31 -25.81
N GLY A 4 8.74 21.01 -26.65
CA GLY A 4 7.53 21.72 -26.27
C GLY A 4 6.45 20.76 -25.78
N ALA A 5 5.98 21.00 -24.57
CA ALA A 5 4.80 20.36 -24.01
C ALA A 5 3.58 20.71 -24.88
N ILE A 6 3.01 19.74 -25.55
CA ILE A 6 1.70 19.87 -26.19
C ILE A 6 0.68 19.93 -25.06
N LYS A 7 0.15 21.12 -24.79
CA LYS A 7 -1.01 21.28 -23.92
C LYS A 7 -2.24 20.69 -24.58
N ASN A 8 -2.56 19.45 -24.26
CA ASN A 8 -3.88 18.90 -24.51
C ASN A 8 -4.85 19.53 -23.50
N ALA A 9 -5.64 20.49 -23.96
CA ALA A 9 -6.66 21.14 -23.16
C ALA A 9 -7.67 20.08 -22.66
N GLY A 10 -7.74 19.88 -21.35
CA GLY A 10 -8.86 19.25 -20.66
C GLY A 10 -8.70 17.78 -20.24
N ARG A 11 -7.63 17.08 -20.52
CA ARG A 11 -7.42 15.70 -20.03
C ARG A 11 -6.45 15.72 -18.86
N VAL A 12 -6.97 15.49 -17.67
CA VAL A 12 -6.11 15.20 -16.50
C VAL A 12 -5.55 13.80 -16.75
N ILE A 13 -4.27 13.72 -17.08
CA ILE A 13 -3.57 12.43 -17.12
C ILE A 13 -3.30 12.08 -15.66
N MET A 14 -3.91 11.01 -15.18
CA MET A 14 -3.65 10.45 -13.85
C MET A 14 -2.69 9.28 -14.01
N ASN A 15 -1.57 9.32 -13.30
CA ASN A 15 -0.70 8.14 -13.19
C ASN A 15 -1.30 7.21 -12.15
N VAL A 16 -1.46 5.95 -12.53
CA VAL A 16 -2.09 4.93 -11.68
C VAL A 16 -1.01 4.02 -11.12
N TYR A 17 -1.02 3.88 -9.81
CA TYR A 17 -0.14 2.97 -9.08
C TYR A 17 -0.96 1.91 -8.38
N ILE A 18 -0.57 0.65 -8.55
CA ILE A 18 -1.02 -0.43 -7.68
C ILE A 18 -0.07 -0.51 -6.51
N TYR A 19 -0.59 -0.66 -5.30
CA TYR A 19 0.25 -0.71 -4.12
C TYR A 19 -0.20 -1.80 -3.15
N ASP A 20 0.77 -2.23 -2.36
CA ASP A 20 0.61 -3.19 -1.28
C ASP A 20 1.50 -2.78 -0.10
N ILE A 21 1.17 -3.28 1.10
CA ILE A 21 1.93 -2.99 2.31
C ILE A 21 2.33 -4.27 3.05
N GLU A 22 3.52 -4.22 3.66
CA GLU A 22 4.00 -5.27 4.55
C GLU A 22 4.36 -4.66 5.91
N VAL A 23 3.86 -5.25 6.98
CA VAL A 23 4.00 -4.71 8.34
C VAL A 23 4.58 -5.74 9.30
N PHE A 24 5.75 -5.44 9.82
CA PHE A 24 6.47 -6.20 10.85
C PHE A 24 6.48 -5.43 12.17
N ALA A 25 7.02 -6.02 13.25
CA ALA A 25 7.03 -5.38 14.56
C ALA A 25 7.75 -4.02 14.59
N HIS A 26 8.83 -3.87 13.82
CA HIS A 26 9.68 -2.67 13.80
C HIS A 26 9.96 -2.12 12.40
N ASP A 27 9.34 -2.71 11.39
CA ASP A 27 9.50 -2.32 10.00
C ASP A 27 8.17 -2.33 9.27
N TRP A 28 7.99 -1.40 8.34
CA TRP A 28 6.92 -1.43 7.38
C TRP A 28 7.43 -1.05 5.99
N PHE A 29 6.80 -1.61 4.99
CA PHE A 29 7.07 -1.32 3.59
C PHE A 29 5.78 -0.91 2.90
N VAL A 30 5.89 0.01 1.94
CA VAL A 30 4.85 0.29 0.96
C VAL A 30 5.49 0.17 -0.40
N VAL A 31 4.99 -0.74 -1.20
CA VAL A 31 5.47 -1.02 -2.55
C VAL A 31 4.45 -0.51 -3.56
N PHE A 32 4.89 0.31 -4.49
CA PHE A 32 4.09 0.82 -5.60
C PHE A 32 4.61 0.30 -6.92
N SER A 33 3.71 -0.16 -7.78
CA SER A 33 4.00 -0.49 -9.18
C SER A 33 3.24 0.47 -10.09
N ASP A 34 3.95 1.22 -10.92
CA ASP A 34 3.34 2.00 -12.00
C ASP A 34 2.83 1.03 -13.08
N ILE A 35 1.54 1.13 -13.42
CA ILE A 35 0.92 0.18 -14.35
C ILE A 35 1.35 0.39 -15.80
N ASP A 36 1.80 1.59 -16.17
CA ASP A 36 2.22 1.93 -17.53
C ASP A 36 3.73 1.67 -17.74
N GLU A 37 4.55 2.12 -16.79
CA GLU A 37 6.02 2.04 -16.88
C GLU A 37 6.60 0.79 -16.23
N LYS A 38 5.80 0.06 -15.44
CA LYS A 38 6.22 -1.10 -14.64
C LYS A 38 7.39 -0.82 -13.69
N GLU A 39 7.53 0.44 -13.32
CA GLU A 39 8.53 0.87 -12.35
C GLU A 39 8.04 0.58 -10.93
N ILE A 40 8.92 0.06 -10.09
CA ILE A 40 8.64 -0.23 -8.68
C ILE A 40 9.25 0.87 -7.83
N THR A 41 8.44 1.46 -6.96
CA THR A 41 8.86 2.43 -5.94
C THR A 41 8.57 1.85 -4.56
N VAL A 42 9.57 1.86 -3.67
CA VAL A 42 9.47 1.29 -2.32
C VAL A 42 9.76 2.36 -1.27
N PHE A 43 8.95 2.35 -0.22
CA PHE A 43 9.21 3.11 1.02
C PHE A 43 9.34 2.15 2.18
N HIS A 44 10.44 2.25 2.94
CA HIS A 44 10.73 1.48 4.12
C HIS A 44 10.92 2.44 5.30
N ASN A 45 10.01 2.43 6.26
CA ASN A 45 10.02 3.30 7.44
C ASN A 45 10.22 4.80 7.13
N ASP A 46 9.91 5.25 5.90
CA ASP A 46 10.07 6.63 5.44
C ASP A 46 8.72 7.35 5.28
N ASN A 47 8.14 7.78 6.40
CA ASN A 47 6.89 8.53 6.42
C ASN A 47 6.95 9.82 5.58
N VAL A 48 8.10 10.49 5.57
CA VAL A 48 8.26 11.78 4.87
C VAL A 48 8.30 11.57 3.35
N GLY A 49 9.08 10.60 2.90
CA GLY A 49 9.16 10.23 1.49
C GLY A 49 7.82 9.72 0.97
N LEU A 50 7.20 8.78 1.70
CA LEU A 50 5.88 8.25 1.39
C LEU A 50 4.83 9.36 1.26
N LYS A 51 4.75 10.25 2.23
CA LYS A 51 3.83 11.40 2.22
C LYS A 51 4.08 12.30 1.02
N ARG A 52 5.33 12.64 0.74
CA ARG A 52 5.72 13.46 -0.40
C ARG A 52 5.33 12.79 -1.72
N PHE A 53 5.44 11.48 -1.82
CA PHE A 53 5.04 10.72 -2.99
C PHE A 53 3.52 10.70 -3.16
N MET A 54 2.77 10.24 -2.16
CA MET A 54 1.33 10.00 -2.27
C MET A 54 0.49 11.28 -2.36
N LEU A 55 0.98 12.42 -1.87
CA LEU A 55 0.24 13.68 -1.95
C LEU A 55 0.55 14.51 -3.21
N ARG A 56 1.27 13.96 -4.18
CA ARG A 56 1.44 14.60 -5.49
C ARG A 56 0.11 14.66 -6.23
N GLN A 57 -0.08 15.73 -6.99
CA GLN A 57 -1.27 15.86 -7.85
C GLN A 57 -1.20 14.89 -9.03
N GLY A 58 -2.35 14.42 -9.48
CA GLY A 58 -2.45 13.55 -10.65
C GLY A 58 -2.12 12.09 -10.40
N LEU A 59 -2.00 11.65 -9.14
CA LEU A 59 -1.82 10.24 -8.78
C LEU A 59 -3.14 9.63 -8.33
N LEU A 60 -3.35 8.37 -8.72
CA LEU A 60 -4.43 7.51 -8.24
C LEU A 60 -3.82 6.19 -7.80
N PHE A 61 -4.24 5.72 -6.65
CA PHE A 61 -3.73 4.49 -6.05
C PHE A 61 -4.79 3.41 -6.06
N GLY A 62 -4.39 2.16 -6.29
CA GLY A 62 -5.26 1.02 -6.25
C GLY A 62 -4.58 -0.17 -5.60
N GLY A 63 -5.38 -1.12 -5.17
CA GLY A 63 -4.92 -2.37 -4.59
C GLY A 63 -6.05 -3.39 -4.57
N PHE A 64 -5.82 -4.53 -3.96
CA PHE A 64 -6.83 -5.55 -3.76
C PHE A 64 -7.26 -5.57 -2.30
N ASN A 65 -8.54 -5.30 -2.02
CA ASN A 65 -9.08 -5.17 -0.66
C ASN A 65 -8.47 -4.03 0.18
N ASN A 66 -7.81 -3.10 -0.49
CA ASN A 66 -7.05 -2.02 0.14
C ASN A 66 -7.92 -1.05 0.96
N LYS A 67 -9.19 -0.85 0.58
CA LYS A 67 -10.11 0.02 1.34
C LYS A 67 -10.40 -0.45 2.76
N HIS A 68 -10.24 -1.74 3.01
CA HIS A 68 -10.50 -2.33 4.33
C HIS A 68 -9.25 -2.44 5.19
N TYR A 69 -8.06 -2.46 4.60
CA TYR A 69 -6.80 -2.66 5.30
C TYR A 69 -5.73 -1.65 4.89
N ASP A 70 -5.12 -1.78 3.71
CA ASP A 70 -3.93 -1.03 3.30
C ASP A 70 -4.11 0.48 3.39
N ASP A 71 -5.27 0.98 2.97
CA ASP A 71 -5.58 2.41 2.99
C ASP A 71 -5.49 3.00 4.39
N TRP A 72 -5.95 2.27 5.40
CA TRP A 72 -6.00 2.78 6.77
C TRP A 72 -4.67 2.65 7.49
N VAL A 73 -3.94 1.56 7.27
CA VAL A 73 -2.58 1.41 7.80
C VAL A 73 -1.65 2.44 7.14
N THR A 74 -1.75 2.63 5.83
CA THR A 74 -1.02 3.69 5.11
C THR A 74 -1.39 5.08 5.62
N GLN A 75 -2.66 5.34 5.97
CA GLN A 75 -3.06 6.60 6.59
C GLN A 75 -2.28 6.87 7.90
N SER A 76 -2.04 5.86 8.74
CA SER A 76 -1.20 6.00 9.92
C SER A 76 0.23 6.41 9.57
N MET A 77 0.82 5.77 8.57
CA MET A 77 2.16 6.11 8.08
C MET A 77 2.22 7.56 7.57
N LEU A 78 1.24 7.99 6.77
CA LEU A 78 1.17 9.36 6.22
C LEU A 78 0.99 10.43 7.30
N THR A 79 0.46 10.08 8.45
CA THR A 79 0.25 10.98 9.58
C THR A 79 1.37 10.93 10.61
N GLY A 80 2.41 10.13 10.35
CA GLY A 80 3.65 10.15 11.11
C GLY A 80 3.71 9.10 12.24
N ALA A 81 2.89 8.03 12.15
CA ALA A 81 3.00 6.90 13.06
C ALA A 81 4.39 6.27 12.98
N ASP A 82 4.98 5.93 14.12
CA ASP A 82 6.17 5.10 14.16
C ASP A 82 5.86 3.63 13.78
N PRO A 83 6.86 2.80 13.50
CA PRO A 83 6.62 1.42 13.10
C PRO A 83 5.81 0.60 14.12
N GLU A 84 5.97 0.85 15.40
CA GLU A 84 5.25 0.17 16.48
C GLU A 84 3.76 0.55 16.50
N THR A 85 3.46 1.83 16.28
CA THR A 85 2.08 2.31 16.11
C THR A 85 1.45 1.75 14.85
N VAL A 86 2.20 1.67 13.73
CA VAL A 86 1.74 1.04 12.48
C VAL A 86 1.43 -0.44 12.71
N LYS A 87 2.31 -1.18 13.40
CA LYS A 87 2.09 -2.58 13.78
C LYS A 87 0.84 -2.74 14.66
N THR A 88 0.66 -1.86 15.63
CA THR A 88 -0.52 -1.88 16.51
C THR A 88 -1.81 -1.67 15.71
N HIS A 89 -1.80 -0.79 14.72
CA HIS A 89 -2.93 -0.59 13.81
C HIS A 89 -3.20 -1.83 12.94
N ASN A 90 -2.15 -2.42 12.38
CA ASN A 90 -2.24 -3.70 11.66
C ASN A 90 -2.92 -4.77 12.52
N ASP A 91 -2.45 -4.96 13.75
CA ASP A 91 -2.97 -5.98 14.66
C ASP A 91 -4.41 -5.69 15.11
N PHE A 92 -4.77 -4.42 15.24
CA PHE A 92 -6.15 -4.01 15.49
C PHE A 92 -7.09 -4.48 14.38
N ILE A 93 -6.68 -4.37 13.12
CA ILE A 93 -7.50 -4.82 11.99
C ILE A 93 -7.48 -6.35 11.87
N ILE A 94 -6.30 -6.96 11.87
CA ILE A 94 -6.13 -8.39 11.53
C ILE A 94 -6.50 -9.29 12.71
N MET A 95 -6.03 -8.99 13.90
CA MET A 95 -6.19 -9.85 15.07
C MET A 95 -7.48 -9.55 15.84
N GLN A 96 -7.81 -8.27 16.01
CA GLN A 96 -8.98 -7.85 16.77
C GLN A 96 -10.24 -7.68 15.90
N LYS A 97 -10.10 -7.81 14.56
CA LYS A 97 -11.18 -7.63 13.59
C LYS A 97 -11.82 -6.24 13.65
N GLY A 98 -11.06 -5.24 14.08
CA GLY A 98 -11.47 -3.84 14.09
C GLY A 98 -11.53 -3.23 12.69
N ASN A 99 -12.36 -2.21 12.51
CA ASN A 99 -12.35 -1.45 11.26
C ASN A 99 -11.18 -0.45 11.28
N GLY A 100 -10.38 -0.40 10.22
CA GLY A 100 -9.18 0.43 10.20
C GLY A 100 -9.40 1.91 10.53
N TRP A 101 -10.56 2.47 10.15
CA TRP A 101 -10.91 3.87 10.46
C TRP A 101 -11.26 4.12 11.93
N GLU A 102 -11.51 3.09 12.73
CA GLU A 102 -11.82 3.19 14.16
C GLU A 102 -10.56 3.19 15.04
N PHE A 103 -9.40 2.91 14.45
CA PHE A 103 -8.15 2.92 15.20
C PHE A 103 -7.87 4.32 15.78
N PRO A 104 -7.60 4.44 17.10
CA PRO A 104 -7.53 5.73 17.80
C PRO A 104 -6.60 6.76 17.15
N PHE A 105 -5.52 6.31 16.52
CA PHE A 105 -4.55 7.21 15.87
C PHE A 105 -5.11 7.90 14.63
N VAL A 106 -6.07 7.30 13.92
CA VAL A 106 -6.62 7.83 12.65
C VAL A 106 -8.12 8.14 12.69
N GLN A 107 -8.86 7.71 13.69
CA GLN A 107 -10.34 7.72 13.73
C GLN A 107 -11.00 9.09 13.49
N TYR A 108 -10.30 10.18 13.78
CA TYR A 108 -10.81 11.55 13.57
C TYR A 108 -10.12 12.24 12.39
N GLN A 109 -9.33 11.52 11.63
CA GLN A 109 -8.57 12.09 10.52
C GLN A 109 -9.31 11.90 9.20
N LYS A 110 -9.29 12.93 8.36
CA LYS A 110 -9.73 12.79 6.98
C LYS A 110 -8.68 12.00 6.19
N LYS A 111 -9.12 11.02 5.41
CA LYS A 111 -8.24 10.29 4.50
C LYS A 111 -7.50 11.26 3.57
N LEU A 112 -6.18 11.12 3.51
CA LEU A 112 -5.29 12.09 2.84
C LEU A 112 -5.16 11.83 1.34
N PHE A 113 -5.46 10.64 0.85
CA PHE A 113 -5.29 10.26 -0.55
C PHE A 113 -6.55 9.57 -1.10
N LYS A 114 -6.61 9.45 -2.42
CA LYS A 114 -7.69 8.74 -3.12
C LYS A 114 -7.20 7.38 -3.58
N SER A 115 -8.04 6.38 -3.42
CA SER A 115 -7.78 5.03 -3.88
C SER A 115 -9.01 4.40 -4.51
N PHE A 116 -8.79 3.40 -5.35
CA PHE A 116 -9.82 2.46 -5.78
C PHE A 116 -9.45 1.06 -5.29
N ASP A 117 -10.41 0.17 -5.26
CA ASP A 117 -10.22 -1.20 -4.79
C ASP A 117 -10.66 -2.17 -5.89
N LEU A 118 -9.73 -2.96 -6.38
CA LEU A 118 -10.00 -3.93 -7.45
C LEU A 118 -11.04 -4.97 -7.01
N ARG A 119 -11.13 -5.26 -5.72
CA ARG A 119 -12.14 -6.17 -5.20
C ARG A 119 -13.57 -5.65 -5.37
N ASP A 120 -13.76 -4.33 -5.42
CA ASP A 120 -15.09 -3.74 -5.62
C ASP A 120 -15.69 -4.11 -6.98
N ASP A 121 -14.86 -4.32 -7.99
CA ASP A 121 -15.27 -4.65 -9.37
C ASP A 121 -15.42 -6.16 -9.59
N ILE A 122 -15.04 -7.01 -8.64
CA ILE A 122 -15.16 -8.46 -8.73
C ILE A 122 -16.55 -8.89 -8.26
N ALA A 123 -17.27 -9.64 -9.11
CA ALA A 123 -18.64 -10.10 -8.82
C ALA A 123 -18.71 -11.06 -7.63
N ASP A 124 -17.74 -11.97 -7.52
CA ASP A 124 -17.63 -12.91 -6.40
C ASP A 124 -16.74 -12.34 -5.30
N LYS A 125 -17.37 -11.74 -4.29
CA LYS A 125 -16.68 -11.14 -3.14
C LYS A 125 -15.97 -12.16 -2.23
N GLY A 126 -16.21 -13.44 -2.42
CA GLY A 126 -15.54 -14.53 -1.67
C GLY A 126 -14.16 -14.89 -2.22
N LEU A 127 -13.81 -14.47 -3.45
CA LEU A 127 -12.51 -14.77 -4.04
C LEU A 127 -11.39 -13.99 -3.35
N SER A 128 -10.36 -14.71 -2.93
CA SER A 128 -9.10 -14.12 -2.49
C SER A 128 -8.20 -13.79 -3.68
N LEU A 129 -7.22 -12.90 -3.50
CA LEU A 129 -6.21 -12.60 -4.52
C LEU A 129 -5.49 -13.89 -4.98
N LYS A 130 -5.08 -14.74 -4.03
CA LYS A 130 -4.45 -16.05 -4.31
C LYS A 130 -5.31 -16.96 -5.20
N ALA A 131 -6.64 -16.96 -4.99
CA ALA A 131 -7.55 -17.75 -5.83
C ALA A 131 -7.61 -17.19 -7.26
N ILE A 132 -7.56 -15.87 -7.41
CA ILE A 132 -7.54 -15.21 -8.73
C ILE A 132 -6.22 -15.51 -9.45
N GLU A 133 -5.08 -15.34 -8.78
CA GLU A 133 -3.75 -15.64 -9.32
C GLU A 133 -3.63 -17.11 -9.72
N GLY A 134 -4.11 -18.05 -8.88
CA GLY A 134 -4.15 -19.47 -9.19
C GLY A 134 -4.99 -19.77 -10.44
N ASN A 135 -6.15 -19.11 -10.60
CA ASN A 135 -6.99 -19.25 -11.79
C ASN A 135 -6.31 -18.67 -13.06
N LEU A 136 -5.45 -17.68 -12.90
CA LEU A 136 -4.66 -17.09 -13.98
C LEU A 136 -3.34 -17.84 -14.25
N CYS A 137 -3.10 -18.95 -13.54
CA CYS A 137 -1.86 -19.74 -13.61
C CYS A 137 -0.60 -18.88 -13.33
N GLN A 138 -0.73 -17.87 -12.47
CA GLN A 138 0.39 -17.06 -12.03
C GLN A 138 1.06 -17.71 -10.81
N PRO A 139 2.41 -17.75 -10.76
CA PRO A 139 3.11 -18.27 -9.59
C PRO A 139 2.91 -17.30 -8.41
N ILE A 140 2.48 -17.85 -7.28
CA ILE A 140 2.38 -17.09 -6.03
C ILE A 140 3.72 -17.24 -5.31
N VAL A 141 4.41 -16.14 -5.11
CA VAL A 141 5.64 -16.10 -4.32
C VAL A 141 5.32 -15.38 -3.01
N GLU A 142 5.56 -16.06 -1.90
CA GLU A 142 5.40 -15.50 -0.56
C GLU A 142 6.77 -15.35 0.08
N SER A 143 6.96 -14.27 0.83
CA SER A 143 8.16 -14.11 1.66
C SER A 143 8.22 -15.23 2.71
N SER A 144 9.41 -15.73 2.98
CA SER A 144 9.66 -16.73 4.03
C SER A 144 9.76 -16.09 5.44
N ILE A 145 9.70 -14.78 5.54
CA ILE A 145 9.94 -14.04 6.77
C ILE A 145 8.72 -14.09 7.68
N ASP A 146 8.95 -14.44 8.95
CA ASP A 146 7.90 -14.41 9.96
C ASP A 146 7.47 -12.98 10.28
N PHE A 147 6.21 -12.64 10.02
CA PHE A 147 5.62 -11.33 10.35
C PHE A 147 5.61 -10.99 11.85
N ASN A 148 5.82 -11.99 12.71
CA ASN A 148 5.89 -11.79 14.17
C ASN A 148 7.32 -11.62 14.69
N ILE A 149 8.30 -11.51 13.79
CA ILE A 149 9.69 -11.30 14.18
C ILE A 149 9.84 -10.02 15.02
N ASN A 150 10.29 -10.16 16.27
CA ASN A 150 10.38 -9.06 17.22
C ASN A 150 11.78 -8.41 17.22
N ARG A 151 12.25 -8.01 16.05
CA ARG A 151 13.46 -7.21 15.80
C ARG A 151 13.33 -6.52 14.45
N LYS A 152 14.19 -5.56 14.21
CA LYS A 152 14.32 -5.01 12.85
C LYS A 152 14.77 -6.09 11.87
N LEU A 153 14.28 -6.00 10.65
CA LEU A 153 14.72 -6.86 9.56
C LEU A 153 16.18 -6.57 9.21
N THR A 154 16.92 -7.61 8.87
CA THR A 154 18.22 -7.46 8.23
C THR A 154 18.06 -6.92 6.81
N LYS A 155 19.14 -6.41 6.23
CA LYS A 155 19.10 -5.92 4.85
C LYS A 155 18.64 -6.99 3.86
N SER A 156 19.08 -8.23 4.02
CA SER A 156 18.69 -9.35 3.15
C SER A 156 17.22 -9.68 3.28
N GLU A 157 16.68 -9.69 4.51
CA GLU A 157 15.24 -9.90 4.74
C GLU A 157 14.42 -8.75 4.15
N ALA A 158 14.86 -7.52 4.31
CA ALA A 158 14.17 -6.38 3.71
C ALA A 158 14.18 -6.42 2.17
N GLU A 159 15.25 -6.91 1.56
CA GLU A 159 15.32 -7.13 0.11
C GLU A 159 14.38 -8.27 -0.32
N GLU A 160 14.22 -9.35 0.45
CA GLU A 160 13.30 -10.45 0.17
C GLU A 160 11.81 -10.01 0.22
N VAL A 161 11.45 -9.08 1.12
CA VAL A 161 10.07 -8.55 1.23
C VAL A 161 9.65 -7.80 -0.04
N ILE A 162 10.60 -7.21 -0.78
CA ILE A 162 10.34 -6.33 -1.91
C ILE A 162 10.25 -7.10 -3.24
N PHE A 163 10.87 -8.28 -3.34
CA PHE A 163 11.02 -9.08 -4.57
C PHE A 163 10.47 -10.49 -4.43
#